data_f82d5821a85240e51c9710fcace81a48
#
_entry.id   f82d5821a85240e51c9710fcace81a48
#
_cell.length_a   1.000
_cell.length_b   1.000
_cell.length_c   1.000
_cell.angle_alpha   90.00
_cell.angle_beta   90.00
_cell.angle_gamma   90.00
#
_symmetry.space_group_name_H-M   'P 1'
#
loop_
_entity.id
_entity.type
_entity.pdbx_description
1 polymer ?
#
loop_
_entity_poly.entity_id
_entity_poly.type
_entity_poly.pdbx_seq_one_letter_code
_entity_poly.pdbx_strand_id
1 'polypeptide(L)'
;MDAPQTPQITQKISAKSLDWRRLNIRMAATQTPPPRSYIVGHLPERRGIYGMLIGPDGSRKSWLALHIAVAVASGRQVAGGLWPAPARGRVVFFTGEDVAQEMWHRIHAVAQNEDDASWLADCDENLDIIPLADGNDGLTLICPSDEKAGFAQHPNVAALIEYCKGARLIIIDPLADMVDASENDDVAARLLVQTLRSISRETGAGVLVSHHQNKAAMGSGDKSNQTARGSSKVPAGARWSVTLQPLSDKEAKDREIFDPEFWTKIHEGKASYSARTNSNDLALYHYPETTDAHGKTVGGVPLVRMLPVKEGGDDAPKPRTGRKRTSTNGAATRPNRGLGNVMGAGADEFDARFADMPLPNIPTTQEDGDDCPF
;
A
#
# COMPACT_ATOMS: atom_id res chain seq x y z
N MET A 1 -61.64 -42.12 1.82
CA MET A 1 -60.81 -41.36 0.86
C MET A 1 -60.13 -40.25 1.67
N ASP A 2 -58.91 -40.52 2.12
CA ASP A 2 -58.16 -39.58 2.94
C ASP A 2 -57.44 -38.61 2.04
N ALA A 3 -57.56 -37.31 2.37
CA ALA A 3 -56.86 -36.23 1.63
C ALA A 3 -55.37 -36.28 1.89
N PRO A 4 -54.53 -35.97 0.88
CA PRO A 4 -53.08 -36.02 1.02
C PRO A 4 -52.60 -34.90 1.95
N GLN A 5 -51.91 -35.30 3.02
CA GLN A 5 -51.23 -34.37 3.92
C GLN A 5 -50.02 -33.72 3.20
N THR A 6 -50.02 -32.42 3.08
CA THR A 6 -48.87 -31.61 2.60
C THR A 6 -47.77 -31.66 3.64
N PRO A 7 -46.52 -32.01 3.26
CA PRO A 7 -45.40 -32.01 4.24
C PRO A 7 -45.06 -30.52 4.55
N GLN A 8 -45.22 -30.16 5.82
CA GLN A 8 -44.70 -28.88 6.34
C GLN A 8 -43.19 -29.03 6.48
N ILE A 9 -42.45 -28.44 5.54
CA ILE A 9 -41.00 -28.24 5.66
C ILE A 9 -40.76 -27.08 6.63
N THR A 10 -40.67 -27.40 7.91
CA THR A 10 -40.16 -26.46 8.91
C THR A 10 -38.64 -26.49 8.86
N GLN A 11 -38.04 -25.74 7.93
CA GLN A 11 -36.62 -25.40 8.04
C GLN A 11 -36.46 -24.54 9.29
N LYS A 12 -35.95 -25.12 10.38
CA LYS A 12 -35.38 -24.38 11.50
C LYS A 12 -34.15 -23.63 10.94
N ILE A 13 -34.31 -22.37 10.62
CA ILE A 13 -33.18 -21.45 10.45
C ILE A 13 -32.54 -21.33 11.84
N SER A 14 -31.48 -22.10 12.08
CA SER A 14 -30.63 -21.89 13.25
C SER A 14 -30.02 -20.51 13.11
N ALA A 15 -30.59 -19.52 13.77
CA ALA A 15 -29.97 -18.22 13.92
C ALA A 15 -28.62 -18.44 14.58
N LYS A 16 -27.51 -18.23 13.84
CA LYS A 16 -26.16 -18.13 14.43
C LYS A 16 -26.30 -17.17 15.61
N SER A 17 -26.01 -17.60 16.82
CA SER A 17 -26.07 -16.72 17.99
C SER A 17 -25.12 -15.55 17.75
N LEU A 18 -25.68 -14.35 17.62
CA LEU A 18 -24.92 -13.13 17.44
C LEU A 18 -24.26 -12.80 18.79
N ASP A 19 -22.94 -13.02 18.90
CA ASP A 19 -22.15 -12.64 20.08
C ASP A 19 -21.91 -11.13 20.06
N TRP A 20 -22.83 -10.40 20.67
CA TRP A 20 -22.78 -8.94 20.74
C TRP A 20 -22.01 -8.53 21.99
N ARG A 21 -20.75 -8.12 21.81
CA ARG A 21 -19.92 -7.63 22.91
C ARG A 21 -20.12 -6.15 23.13
N ARG A 22 -20.65 -5.82 24.29
CA ARG A 22 -20.86 -4.43 24.70
C ARG A 22 -19.53 -3.82 25.21
N LEU A 23 -19.17 -2.62 24.73
CA LEU A 23 -18.08 -1.83 25.31
C LEU A 23 -18.43 -1.35 26.70
N ASN A 24 -17.54 -1.53 27.66
CA ASN A 24 -17.67 -0.93 28.99
C ASN A 24 -17.29 0.56 28.93
N ILE A 25 -18.26 1.43 28.92
CA ILE A 25 -18.07 2.87 28.74
C ILE A 25 -17.29 3.48 29.91
N ARG A 26 -17.58 3.05 31.18
CA ARG A 26 -16.85 3.55 32.34
C ARG A 26 -15.36 3.21 32.25
N MET A 27 -15.03 1.94 31.95
CA MET A 27 -13.66 1.51 31.76
C MET A 27 -12.97 2.30 30.63
N ALA A 28 -13.65 2.44 29.49
CA ALA A 28 -13.09 3.18 28.35
C ALA A 28 -12.86 4.67 28.62
N ALA A 29 -13.66 5.27 29.54
CA ALA A 29 -13.53 6.67 29.89
C ALA A 29 -12.46 6.93 31.00
N THR A 30 -12.19 5.95 31.86
CA THR A 30 -11.33 6.13 33.03
C THR A 30 -9.97 5.47 32.94
N GLN A 31 -9.81 4.46 32.06
CA GLN A 31 -8.54 3.78 31.87
C GLN A 31 -7.82 4.30 30.64
N THR A 32 -6.49 4.38 30.70
CA THR A 32 -5.65 4.69 29.56
C THR A 32 -5.75 3.57 28.52
N PRO A 33 -6.19 3.84 27.28
CA PRO A 33 -6.23 2.81 26.25
C PRO A 33 -4.80 2.34 25.90
N PRO A 34 -4.64 1.08 25.48
CA PRO A 34 -3.36 0.61 24.97
C PRO A 34 -2.91 1.47 23.77
N PRO A 35 -1.60 1.66 23.58
CA PRO A 35 -1.09 2.40 22.44
C PRO A 35 -1.56 1.75 21.13
N ARG A 36 -1.75 2.56 20.10
CA ARG A 36 -2.06 2.03 18.77
C ARG A 36 -0.80 1.44 18.16
N SER A 37 -0.90 0.21 17.69
CA SER A 37 0.16 -0.46 16.93
C SER A 37 -0.16 -0.47 15.44
N TYR A 38 0.88 -0.39 14.63
CA TYR A 38 0.82 -0.41 13.19
C TYR A 38 1.74 -1.48 12.63
N ILE A 39 1.34 -2.10 11.52
CA ILE A 39 2.17 -3.10 10.82
C ILE A 39 3.26 -2.37 10.04
N VAL A 40 2.88 -1.37 9.26
CA VAL A 40 3.76 -0.51 8.47
C VAL A 40 3.05 0.82 8.22
N GLY A 41 3.75 1.92 8.20
CA GLY A 41 3.15 3.25 8.04
C GLY A 41 1.99 3.45 9.03
N HIS A 42 0.80 3.71 8.51
CA HIS A 42 -0.42 3.78 9.32
C HIS A 42 -1.40 2.63 9.05
N LEU A 43 -0.94 1.50 8.51
CA LEU A 43 -1.73 0.25 8.43
C LEU A 43 -1.88 -0.33 9.84
N PRO A 44 -3.08 -0.28 10.45
CA PRO A 44 -3.23 -0.69 11.82
C PRO A 44 -3.04 -2.20 12.01
N GLU A 45 -2.38 -2.59 13.09
CA GLU A 45 -2.27 -3.98 13.51
C GLU A 45 -3.56 -4.44 14.20
N ARG A 46 -4.59 -4.67 13.41
CA ARG A 46 -5.93 -5.06 13.88
C ARG A 46 -6.60 -6.02 12.93
N ARG A 47 -7.36 -6.98 13.47
CA ARG A 47 -8.16 -7.93 12.70
C ARG A 47 -9.33 -7.25 11.98
N GLY A 48 -9.66 -7.74 10.80
CA GLY A 48 -10.78 -7.27 10.00
C GLY A 48 -10.51 -5.93 9.28
N ILE A 49 -9.25 -5.62 9.01
CA ILE A 49 -8.81 -4.38 8.38
C ILE A 49 -7.94 -4.69 7.15
N TYR A 50 -8.04 -3.85 6.14
CA TYR A 50 -7.11 -3.84 5.02
C TYR A 50 -6.67 -2.41 4.66
N GLY A 51 -5.49 -2.34 4.05
CA GLY A 51 -4.91 -1.16 3.43
C GLY A 51 -4.84 -1.29 1.91
N MET A 52 -4.54 -0.18 1.22
CA MET A 52 -4.43 -0.15 -0.24
C MET A 52 -3.22 0.65 -0.71
N LEU A 53 -2.55 0.15 -1.75
CA LEU A 53 -1.64 0.90 -2.61
C LEU A 53 -2.39 1.23 -3.90
N ILE A 54 -2.54 2.51 -4.22
CA ILE A 54 -3.34 2.97 -5.36
C ILE A 54 -2.44 3.76 -6.32
N GLY A 55 -2.52 3.49 -7.60
CA GLY A 55 -1.76 4.24 -8.60
C GLY A 55 -1.97 3.73 -10.01
N PRO A 56 -1.61 4.49 -11.04
CA PRO A 56 -1.65 4.04 -12.41
C PRO A 56 -0.65 2.91 -12.69
N ASP A 57 -0.74 2.32 -13.87
CA ASP A 57 0.25 1.34 -14.32
C ASP A 57 1.64 1.98 -14.36
N GLY A 58 2.67 1.22 -14.04
CA GLY A 58 4.05 1.70 -13.97
C GLY A 58 4.37 2.65 -12.80
N SER A 59 3.41 2.93 -11.89
CA SER A 59 3.65 3.80 -10.72
C SER A 59 4.41 3.15 -9.57
N ARG A 60 5.04 2.01 -9.79
CA ARG A 60 5.89 1.31 -8.82
C ARG A 60 5.15 0.76 -7.59
N LYS A 61 3.85 0.42 -7.73
CA LYS A 61 3.06 -0.20 -6.66
C LYS A 61 3.70 -1.52 -6.18
N SER A 62 4.02 -2.41 -7.12
CA SER A 62 4.61 -3.72 -6.85
C SER A 62 5.99 -3.61 -6.19
N TRP A 63 6.80 -2.62 -6.59
CA TRP A 63 8.05 -2.31 -5.93
C TRP A 63 7.84 -1.86 -4.48
N LEU A 64 6.89 -0.96 -4.22
CA LEU A 64 6.58 -0.53 -2.86
C LEU A 64 6.01 -1.69 -2.03
N ALA A 65 5.19 -2.54 -2.63
CA ALA A 65 4.67 -3.76 -2.00
C ALA A 65 5.82 -4.71 -1.60
N LEU A 66 6.81 -4.91 -2.47
CA LEU A 66 8.01 -5.72 -2.17
C LEU A 66 8.85 -5.09 -1.05
N HIS A 67 9.11 -3.79 -1.09
CA HIS A 67 9.82 -3.11 0.00
C HIS A 67 9.09 -3.23 1.35
N ILE A 68 7.77 -3.13 1.34
CA ILE A 68 6.96 -3.36 2.55
C ILE A 68 7.08 -4.81 3.02
N ALA A 69 7.03 -5.77 2.10
CA ALA A 69 7.16 -7.19 2.42
C ALA A 69 8.51 -7.49 3.08
N VAL A 70 9.61 -7.04 2.46
CA VAL A 70 10.98 -7.18 3.00
C VAL A 70 11.09 -6.51 4.37
N ALA A 71 10.58 -5.27 4.51
CA ALA A 71 10.66 -4.53 5.76
C ALA A 71 9.93 -5.23 6.92
N VAL A 72 8.72 -5.75 6.68
CA VAL A 72 7.95 -6.46 7.71
C VAL A 72 8.57 -7.82 8.03
N ALA A 73 9.09 -8.54 7.02
CA ALA A 73 9.74 -9.83 7.24
C ALA A 73 11.05 -9.72 8.03
N SER A 74 11.82 -8.64 7.83
CA SER A 74 13.15 -8.45 8.42
C SER A 74 13.19 -7.44 9.58
N GLY A 75 12.17 -6.61 9.76
CA GLY A 75 12.17 -5.52 10.73
C GLY A 75 13.01 -4.30 10.29
N ARG A 76 13.30 -4.15 9.00
CA ARG A 76 14.06 -3.01 8.45
C ARG A 76 13.17 -1.84 8.04
N GLN A 77 13.77 -0.72 7.72
CA GLN A 77 13.05 0.44 7.18
C GLN A 77 12.54 0.15 5.76
N VAL A 78 11.37 0.70 5.44
CA VAL A 78 10.77 0.55 4.10
C VAL A 78 11.48 1.46 3.11
N ALA A 79 11.93 0.90 1.98
CA ALA A 79 12.47 1.65 0.83
C ALA A 79 13.52 2.71 1.22
N GLY A 80 14.44 2.37 2.13
CA GLY A 80 15.48 3.29 2.57
C GLY A 80 15.05 4.37 3.55
N GLY A 81 13.91 4.23 4.24
CA GLY A 81 13.47 5.16 5.28
C GLY A 81 12.12 5.82 5.07
N LEU A 82 11.32 5.32 4.13
CA LEU A 82 9.96 5.84 3.88
C LEU A 82 9.10 5.84 5.15
N TRP A 83 9.17 4.76 5.93
CA TRP A 83 8.52 4.63 7.23
C TRP A 83 9.48 3.97 8.23
N PRO A 84 9.28 4.20 9.54
CA PRO A 84 10.05 3.51 10.58
C PRO A 84 10.05 2.00 10.39
N ALA A 85 11.10 1.34 10.84
CA ALA A 85 11.20 -0.11 10.83
C ALA A 85 10.02 -0.73 11.59
N PRO A 86 9.26 -1.63 10.96
CA PRO A 86 8.14 -2.31 11.60
C PRO A 86 8.64 -3.38 12.57
N ALA A 87 7.76 -3.89 13.42
CA ALA A 87 8.05 -5.15 14.13
C ALA A 87 8.08 -6.30 13.12
N ARG A 88 9.08 -7.19 13.27
CA ARG A 88 9.26 -8.35 12.39
C ARG A 88 8.11 -9.35 12.52
N GLY A 89 7.78 -10.02 11.41
CA GLY A 89 6.82 -11.11 11.37
C GLY A 89 6.59 -11.66 9.97
N ARG A 90 5.99 -12.84 9.90
CA ARG A 90 5.76 -13.55 8.64
C ARG A 90 4.90 -12.74 7.68
N VAL A 91 5.33 -12.67 6.42
CA VAL A 91 4.63 -12.02 5.31
C VAL A 91 4.34 -13.04 4.23
N VAL A 92 3.12 -13.01 3.69
CA VAL A 92 2.75 -13.77 2.50
C VAL A 92 2.39 -12.79 1.40
N PHE A 93 3.13 -12.83 0.29
CA PHE A 93 2.98 -11.91 -0.83
C PHE A 93 2.53 -12.67 -2.09
N PHE A 94 1.27 -12.52 -2.47
CA PHE A 94 0.72 -13.02 -3.72
C PHE A 94 0.91 -11.98 -4.82
N THR A 95 1.61 -12.34 -5.90
CA THR A 95 1.77 -11.50 -7.08
C THR A 95 1.09 -12.16 -8.30
N GLY A 96 0.15 -11.43 -8.94
CA GLY A 96 -0.61 -11.92 -10.08
C GLY A 96 0.06 -11.64 -11.43
N GLU A 97 0.73 -10.49 -11.55
CA GLU A 97 1.33 -10.03 -12.81
C GLU A 97 2.77 -10.51 -12.99
N ASP A 98 3.53 -10.59 -11.90
CA ASP A 98 4.97 -10.88 -11.95
C ASP A 98 5.26 -12.38 -11.81
N VAL A 99 6.09 -12.92 -12.70
CA VAL A 99 6.62 -14.29 -12.64
C VAL A 99 7.77 -14.40 -11.64
N ALA A 100 8.11 -15.62 -11.21
CA ALA A 100 9.20 -15.87 -10.25
C ALA A 100 10.53 -15.27 -10.70
N GLN A 101 10.84 -15.33 -11.98
CA GLN A 101 12.08 -14.76 -12.52
C GLN A 101 12.14 -13.24 -12.34
N GLU A 102 11.04 -12.52 -12.55
CA GLU A 102 10.99 -11.07 -12.33
C GLU A 102 11.14 -10.74 -10.84
N MET A 103 10.45 -11.48 -9.97
CA MET A 103 10.60 -11.32 -8.52
C MET A 103 12.03 -11.59 -8.06
N TRP A 104 12.72 -12.55 -8.66
CA TRP A 104 14.14 -12.80 -8.41
C TRP A 104 14.99 -11.57 -8.77
N HIS A 105 14.80 -10.98 -9.97
CA HIS A 105 15.53 -9.76 -10.37
C HIS A 105 15.31 -8.63 -9.37
N ARG A 106 14.06 -8.41 -8.94
CA ARG A 106 13.74 -7.34 -7.97
C ARG A 106 14.37 -7.57 -6.60
N ILE A 107 14.31 -8.79 -6.08
CA ILE A 107 14.96 -9.15 -4.81
C ILE A 107 16.47 -8.98 -4.92
N HIS A 108 17.05 -9.40 -6.04
CA HIS A 108 18.47 -9.23 -6.31
C HIS A 108 18.85 -7.74 -6.31
N ALA A 109 18.08 -6.89 -6.99
CA ALA A 109 18.31 -5.45 -7.00
C ALA A 109 18.20 -4.85 -5.59
N VAL A 110 17.22 -5.24 -4.78
CA VAL A 110 17.13 -4.83 -3.36
C VAL A 110 18.41 -5.25 -2.63
N ALA A 111 18.85 -6.49 -2.78
CA ALA A 111 20.03 -7.03 -2.09
C ALA A 111 21.34 -6.33 -2.49
N GLN A 112 21.48 -5.94 -3.75
CA GLN A 112 22.68 -5.24 -4.22
C GLN A 112 22.80 -3.82 -3.65
N ASN A 113 21.69 -3.21 -3.23
CA ASN A 113 21.66 -1.86 -2.68
C ASN A 113 21.69 -1.82 -1.14
N GLU A 114 21.83 -2.97 -0.49
CA GLU A 114 21.99 -3.08 0.95
C GLU A 114 23.45 -3.37 1.32
N ASP A 115 23.97 -2.72 2.38
CA ASP A 115 25.34 -2.92 2.84
C ASP A 115 25.50 -4.20 3.69
N ASP A 116 24.41 -4.61 4.31
CA ASP A 116 24.38 -5.73 5.24
C ASP A 116 23.40 -6.80 4.74
N ALA A 117 23.88 -8.02 4.65
CA ALA A 117 23.10 -9.18 4.19
C ALA A 117 22.32 -9.88 5.33
N SER A 118 22.38 -9.38 6.56
CA SER A 118 21.73 -10.03 7.73
C SER A 118 20.21 -10.19 7.57
N TRP A 119 19.58 -9.28 6.84
CA TRP A 119 18.15 -9.32 6.56
C TRP A 119 17.72 -10.50 5.67
N LEU A 120 18.63 -11.07 4.89
CA LEU A 120 18.32 -12.21 4.00
C LEU A 120 17.86 -13.42 4.80
N ALA A 121 18.54 -13.74 5.92
CA ALA A 121 18.15 -14.85 6.78
C ALA A 121 16.73 -14.63 7.39
N ASP A 122 16.45 -13.39 7.79
CA ASP A 122 15.13 -13.03 8.32
C ASP A 122 14.03 -13.12 7.24
N CYS A 123 14.33 -12.74 6.01
CA CYS A 123 13.39 -12.87 4.89
C CYS A 123 13.21 -14.31 4.44
N ASP A 124 14.27 -15.13 4.44
CA ASP A 124 14.18 -16.56 4.12
C ASP A 124 13.23 -17.29 5.09
N GLU A 125 13.24 -16.88 6.36
CA GLU A 125 12.35 -17.42 7.38
C GLU A 125 10.92 -16.86 7.32
N ASN A 126 10.76 -15.57 6.98
CA ASN A 126 9.52 -14.84 7.22
C ASN A 126 8.83 -14.31 5.97
N LEU A 127 9.35 -14.51 4.76
CA LEU A 127 8.78 -13.97 3.53
C LEU A 127 8.45 -15.07 2.51
N ASP A 128 7.17 -15.35 2.35
CA ASP A 128 6.69 -16.20 1.27
C ASP A 128 6.24 -15.32 0.10
N ILE A 129 6.93 -15.38 -1.03
CA ILE A 129 6.49 -14.76 -2.29
C ILE A 129 5.90 -15.85 -3.17
N ILE A 130 4.65 -15.67 -3.60
CA ILE A 130 3.88 -16.64 -4.38
C ILE A 130 3.52 -16.02 -5.73
N PRO A 131 4.32 -16.28 -6.78
CA PRO A 131 4.02 -15.84 -8.14
C PRO A 131 2.89 -16.70 -8.72
N LEU A 132 1.73 -16.08 -8.96
CA LEU A 132 0.56 -16.77 -9.51
C LEU A 132 0.63 -16.87 -11.04
N ALA A 133 1.37 -15.97 -11.68
CA ALA A 133 1.55 -15.96 -13.13
C ALA A 133 2.34 -17.16 -13.68
N ASP A 134 3.03 -17.92 -12.85
CA ASP A 134 3.81 -19.11 -13.24
C ASP A 134 2.98 -20.40 -13.38
N GLY A 135 1.66 -20.28 -13.53
CA GLY A 135 0.78 -21.44 -13.75
C GLY A 135 0.23 -22.06 -12.48
N ASN A 136 0.31 -21.37 -11.36
CA ASN A 136 -0.53 -21.68 -10.21
C ASN A 136 -1.98 -21.34 -10.58
N ASP A 137 -2.91 -22.28 -10.34
CA ASP A 137 -4.35 -22.08 -10.57
C ASP A 137 -4.84 -20.83 -9.85
N GLY A 138 -4.85 -19.70 -10.48
CA GLY A 138 -5.00 -18.34 -9.96
C GLY A 138 -5.76 -18.20 -8.63
N LEU A 139 -5.38 -17.26 -7.83
CA LEU A 139 -6.05 -16.97 -6.56
C LEU A 139 -7.31 -16.14 -6.79
N THR A 140 -8.46 -16.77 -6.99
CA THR A 140 -9.74 -16.07 -7.07
C THR A 140 -10.33 -15.90 -5.67
N LEU A 141 -10.74 -14.68 -5.31
CA LEU A 141 -11.37 -14.35 -4.03
C LEU A 141 -12.89 -14.36 -4.10
N ILE A 142 -13.45 -13.86 -5.19
CA ILE A 142 -14.89 -13.86 -5.46
C ILE A 142 -15.14 -14.23 -6.91
N CYS A 143 -16.24 -14.93 -7.17
CA CYS A 143 -16.66 -15.38 -8.49
C CYS A 143 -18.19 -15.27 -8.64
N PRO A 144 -18.73 -15.35 -9.86
CA PRO A 144 -20.16 -15.52 -10.06
C PRO A 144 -20.69 -16.72 -9.26
N SER A 145 -21.93 -16.65 -8.77
CA SER A 145 -22.55 -17.72 -8.00
C SER A 145 -23.41 -18.58 -8.90
N ASP A 146 -23.18 -19.91 -8.89
CA ASP A 146 -24.01 -20.87 -9.61
C ASP A 146 -25.41 -21.08 -8.97
N GLU A 147 -25.51 -20.86 -7.66
CA GLU A 147 -26.75 -21.13 -6.91
C GLU A 147 -27.70 -19.93 -6.84
N LYS A 148 -27.20 -18.70 -7.00
CA LYS A 148 -27.96 -17.45 -6.85
C LYS A 148 -27.50 -16.43 -7.87
N ALA A 149 -28.43 -15.63 -8.38
CA ALA A 149 -28.04 -14.44 -9.15
C ALA A 149 -27.14 -13.53 -8.29
N GLY A 150 -25.86 -13.37 -8.69
CA GLY A 150 -24.89 -12.56 -7.99
C GLY A 150 -23.52 -13.22 -7.87
N PHE A 151 -22.84 -12.95 -6.75
CA PHE A 151 -21.48 -13.41 -6.51
C PHE A 151 -21.37 -14.22 -5.22
N ALA A 152 -20.37 -15.10 -5.18
CA ALA A 152 -20.00 -15.89 -4.01
C ALA A 152 -18.50 -15.72 -3.70
N GLN A 153 -18.13 -16.00 -2.46
CA GLN A 153 -16.73 -16.16 -2.08
C GLN A 153 -16.20 -17.46 -2.71
N HIS A 154 -15.05 -17.37 -3.40
CA HIS A 154 -14.45 -18.52 -4.03
C HIS A 154 -13.88 -19.50 -2.97
N PRO A 155 -13.92 -20.83 -3.19
CA PRO A 155 -13.35 -21.84 -2.27
C PRO A 155 -11.86 -21.61 -1.95
N ASN A 156 -11.08 -21.03 -2.85
CA ASN A 156 -9.66 -20.71 -2.63
C ASN A 156 -9.43 -19.83 -1.40
N VAL A 157 -10.42 -19.04 -0.99
CA VAL A 157 -10.29 -18.18 0.20
C VAL A 157 -10.08 -19.01 1.48
N ALA A 158 -10.69 -20.17 1.57
CA ALA A 158 -10.48 -21.07 2.73
C ALA A 158 -9.04 -21.59 2.77
N ALA A 159 -8.48 -21.98 1.60
CA ALA A 159 -7.09 -22.42 1.49
C ALA A 159 -6.11 -21.27 1.77
N LEU A 160 -6.39 -20.07 1.26
CA LEU A 160 -5.60 -18.88 1.56
C LEU A 160 -5.59 -18.59 3.06
N ILE A 161 -6.74 -18.62 3.72
CA ILE A 161 -6.83 -18.37 5.16
C ILE A 161 -5.99 -19.40 5.93
N GLU A 162 -6.09 -20.67 5.58
CA GLU A 162 -5.32 -21.74 6.24
C GLU A 162 -3.80 -21.52 6.06
N TYR A 163 -3.36 -21.25 4.83
CA TYR A 163 -1.95 -21.00 4.53
C TYR A 163 -1.39 -19.78 5.25
N CYS A 164 -2.19 -18.72 5.33
CA CYS A 164 -1.79 -17.44 5.92
C CYS A 164 -1.98 -17.34 7.43
N LYS A 165 -2.40 -18.41 8.12
CA LYS A 165 -2.49 -18.41 9.59
C LYS A 165 -1.16 -18.02 10.23
N GLY A 166 -1.20 -17.11 11.19
CA GLY A 166 -0.01 -16.62 11.88
C GLY A 166 0.84 -15.62 11.08
N ALA A 167 0.47 -15.30 9.83
CA ALA A 167 1.10 -14.20 9.13
C ALA A 167 0.80 -12.87 9.82
N ARG A 168 1.76 -11.95 9.81
CA ARG A 168 1.61 -10.57 10.24
C ARG A 168 0.98 -9.71 9.15
N LEU A 169 1.38 -9.97 7.90
CA LEU A 169 0.92 -9.23 6.73
C LEU A 169 0.65 -10.18 5.55
N ILE A 170 -0.45 -9.93 4.86
CA ILE A 170 -0.78 -10.56 3.57
C ILE A 170 -0.82 -9.46 2.53
N ILE A 171 -0.08 -9.62 1.43
CA ILE A 171 -0.05 -8.68 0.31
C ILE A 171 -0.68 -9.35 -0.90
N ILE A 172 -1.55 -8.64 -1.62
CA ILE A 172 -2.19 -9.07 -2.87
C ILE A 172 -1.93 -8.01 -3.93
N ASP A 173 -1.23 -8.36 -4.99
CA ASP A 173 -0.76 -7.42 -6.02
C ASP A 173 -0.86 -8.01 -7.43
N PRO A 174 -1.78 -7.52 -8.30
CA PRO A 174 -2.86 -6.60 -7.97
C PRO A 174 -4.16 -7.32 -7.51
N LEU A 175 -5.05 -6.58 -6.85
CA LEU A 175 -6.35 -7.10 -6.42
C LEU A 175 -7.26 -7.46 -7.61
N ALA A 176 -7.12 -6.75 -8.73
CA ALA A 176 -7.96 -6.95 -9.91
C ALA A 176 -7.89 -8.38 -10.44
N ASP A 177 -6.71 -8.99 -10.43
CA ASP A 177 -6.48 -10.35 -10.95
C ASP A 177 -7.09 -11.45 -10.07
N MET A 178 -7.47 -11.09 -8.85
CA MET A 178 -8.06 -12.01 -7.86
C MET A 178 -9.60 -11.95 -7.82
N VAL A 179 -10.23 -11.28 -8.80
CA VAL A 179 -11.67 -11.00 -8.78
C VAL A 179 -12.29 -11.33 -10.12
N ASP A 180 -13.13 -12.36 -10.15
CA ASP A 180 -13.93 -12.71 -11.34
C ASP A 180 -15.28 -11.96 -11.31
N ALA A 181 -15.19 -10.65 -11.49
CA ALA A 181 -16.35 -9.74 -11.56
C ALA A 181 -15.95 -8.41 -12.20
N SER A 182 -16.94 -7.69 -12.71
CA SER A 182 -16.71 -6.30 -13.15
C SER A 182 -16.31 -5.42 -11.97
N GLU A 183 -15.24 -4.64 -12.13
CA GLU A 183 -14.76 -3.69 -11.09
C GLU A 183 -15.82 -2.65 -10.68
N ASN A 184 -16.80 -2.38 -11.55
CA ASN A 184 -17.89 -1.43 -11.28
C ASN A 184 -19.10 -2.07 -10.61
N ASP A 185 -19.11 -3.40 -10.40
CA ASP A 185 -20.22 -4.08 -9.76
C ASP A 185 -20.21 -3.85 -8.25
N ASP A 186 -21.24 -3.16 -7.79
CA ASP A 186 -21.38 -2.78 -6.40
C ASP A 186 -21.69 -3.96 -5.47
N VAL A 187 -22.29 -5.04 -5.97
CA VAL A 187 -22.58 -6.25 -5.19
C VAL A 187 -21.29 -7.03 -5.00
N ALA A 188 -20.55 -7.25 -6.10
CA ALA A 188 -19.22 -7.87 -6.08
C ALA A 188 -18.26 -7.09 -5.17
N ALA A 189 -18.19 -5.78 -5.30
CA ALA A 189 -17.34 -4.92 -4.47
C ALA A 189 -17.67 -5.02 -2.96
N ARG A 190 -18.96 -5.12 -2.60
CA ARG A 190 -19.37 -5.33 -1.19
C ARG A 190 -18.90 -6.68 -0.67
N LEU A 191 -19.08 -7.74 -1.47
CA LEU A 191 -18.64 -9.08 -1.11
C LEU A 191 -17.12 -9.13 -0.97
N LEU A 192 -16.38 -8.52 -1.91
CA LEU A 192 -14.92 -8.42 -1.86
C LEU A 192 -14.42 -7.75 -0.57
N VAL A 193 -15.02 -6.63 -0.18
CA VAL A 193 -14.71 -5.96 1.09
C VAL A 193 -14.96 -6.87 2.29
N GLN A 194 -16.04 -7.65 2.27
CA GLN A 194 -16.35 -8.62 3.33
C GLN A 194 -15.31 -9.74 3.34
N THR A 195 -14.91 -10.25 2.18
CA THR A 195 -13.90 -11.30 2.01
C THR A 195 -12.52 -10.83 2.53
N LEU A 196 -12.03 -9.67 2.12
CA LEU A 196 -10.76 -9.13 2.62
C LEU A 196 -10.76 -8.95 4.15
N ARG A 197 -11.89 -8.50 4.71
CA ARG A 197 -12.04 -8.39 6.17
C ARG A 197 -12.13 -9.74 6.86
N SER A 198 -12.71 -10.76 6.22
CA SER A 198 -12.77 -12.13 6.73
C SER A 198 -11.38 -12.74 6.77
N ILE A 199 -10.62 -12.63 5.68
CA ILE A 199 -9.21 -13.07 5.62
C ILE A 199 -8.42 -12.44 6.78
N SER A 200 -8.49 -11.12 6.95
CA SER A 200 -7.80 -10.44 8.06
C SER A 200 -8.26 -10.90 9.44
N ARG A 201 -9.56 -11.18 9.65
CA ARG A 201 -10.07 -11.64 10.96
C ARG A 201 -9.63 -13.06 11.29
N GLU A 202 -9.67 -13.95 10.32
CA GLU A 202 -9.45 -15.38 10.51
C GLU A 202 -7.97 -15.72 10.58
N THR A 203 -7.12 -15.04 9.80
CA THR A 203 -5.66 -15.20 9.87
C THR A 203 -5.03 -14.43 11.03
N GLY A 204 -5.64 -13.31 11.44
CA GLY A 204 -5.05 -12.34 12.37
C GLY A 204 -4.15 -11.32 11.70
N ALA A 205 -3.83 -11.49 10.41
CA ALA A 205 -2.95 -10.63 9.62
C ALA A 205 -3.60 -9.30 9.23
N GLY A 206 -2.78 -8.26 9.01
CA GLY A 206 -3.18 -7.15 8.17
C GLY A 206 -3.21 -7.58 6.71
N VAL A 207 -4.10 -7.00 5.92
CA VAL A 207 -4.18 -7.24 4.48
C VAL A 207 -3.83 -5.95 3.76
N LEU A 208 -2.92 -6.00 2.81
CA LEU A 208 -2.55 -4.89 1.93
C LEU A 208 -2.81 -5.30 0.49
N VAL A 209 -3.56 -4.50 -0.25
CA VAL A 209 -3.86 -4.78 -1.65
C VAL A 209 -3.39 -3.66 -2.54
N SER A 210 -2.84 -3.98 -3.71
CA SER A 210 -2.61 -2.97 -4.74
C SER A 210 -3.82 -2.86 -5.67
N HIS A 211 -4.06 -1.66 -6.17
CA HIS A 211 -5.22 -1.39 -7.02
C HIS A 211 -4.93 -0.27 -8.02
N HIS A 212 -5.43 -0.43 -9.24
CA HIS A 212 -5.23 0.55 -10.29
C HIS A 212 -6.02 1.84 -10.03
N GLN A 213 -5.48 2.96 -10.51
CA GLN A 213 -6.14 4.24 -10.43
C GLN A 213 -7.12 4.43 -11.59
N ASN A 214 -8.23 5.14 -11.36
CA ASN A 214 -9.16 5.55 -12.41
C ASN A 214 -8.48 6.53 -13.37
N LYS A 215 -8.61 6.30 -14.68
CA LYS A 215 -8.04 7.17 -15.72
C LYS A 215 -8.48 8.62 -15.59
N ALA A 216 -9.73 8.88 -15.20
CA ALA A 216 -10.23 10.24 -14.98
C ALA A 216 -9.53 10.96 -13.81
N ALA A 217 -9.02 10.23 -12.84
CA ALA A 217 -8.29 10.81 -11.70
C ALA A 217 -6.83 11.14 -12.02
N MET A 218 -6.26 10.56 -13.08
CA MET A 218 -4.85 10.80 -13.46
C MET A 218 -4.55 12.26 -13.82
N GLY A 219 -5.55 13.02 -14.30
CA GLY A 219 -5.42 14.44 -14.64
C GLY A 219 -5.96 15.42 -13.59
N SER A 220 -6.67 14.95 -12.58
CA SER A 220 -7.37 15.81 -11.62
C SER A 220 -6.51 16.34 -10.46
N GLY A 221 -5.32 15.76 -10.25
CA GLY A 221 -4.50 16.04 -9.07
C GLY A 221 -5.12 15.54 -7.74
N ASP A 222 -6.22 14.78 -7.79
CA ASP A 222 -6.84 14.18 -6.61
C ASP A 222 -5.92 13.09 -6.03
N LYS A 223 -5.56 13.26 -4.77
CA LYS A 223 -4.66 12.39 -4.00
C LYS A 223 -5.41 11.49 -3.01
N SER A 224 -6.74 11.55 -3.04
CA SER A 224 -7.56 10.75 -2.14
C SER A 224 -7.62 9.28 -2.56
N ASN A 225 -8.05 8.41 -1.64
CA ASN A 225 -8.31 7.01 -1.96
C ASN A 225 -9.52 6.80 -2.89
N GLN A 226 -10.28 7.85 -3.18
CA GLN A 226 -11.40 7.85 -4.13
C GLN A 226 -10.94 7.73 -5.60
N THR A 227 -9.64 7.90 -5.85
CA THR A 227 -9.04 7.77 -7.19
C THR A 227 -8.91 6.32 -7.66
N ALA A 228 -9.14 5.33 -6.79
CA ALA A 228 -9.13 3.91 -7.17
C ALA A 228 -10.18 3.63 -8.25
N ARG A 229 -9.81 2.77 -9.21
CA ARG A 229 -10.68 2.33 -10.30
C ARG A 229 -11.85 1.48 -9.77
N GLY A 230 -12.99 1.53 -10.43
CA GLY A 230 -14.15 0.71 -10.11
C GLY A 230 -15.03 1.25 -8.99
N SER A 231 -15.72 0.38 -8.28
CA SER A 231 -16.65 0.75 -7.21
C SER A 231 -15.95 1.46 -6.05
N SER A 232 -16.52 2.58 -5.62
CA SER A 232 -16.02 3.35 -4.47
C SER A 232 -16.07 2.61 -3.13
N LYS A 233 -16.77 1.47 -3.06
CA LYS A 233 -16.89 0.67 -1.83
C LYS A 233 -15.57 0.06 -1.39
N VAL A 234 -14.73 -0.38 -2.34
CA VAL A 234 -13.42 -0.98 -2.03
C VAL A 234 -12.50 0.05 -1.35
N PRO A 235 -12.21 1.22 -1.94
CA PRO A 235 -11.37 2.22 -1.27
C PRO A 235 -12.03 2.80 0.00
N ALA A 236 -13.36 2.92 0.04
CA ALA A 236 -14.07 3.36 1.25
C ALA A 236 -13.90 2.37 2.41
N GLY A 237 -13.84 1.08 2.12
CA GLY A 237 -13.67 0.00 3.09
C GLY A 237 -12.28 -0.06 3.74
N ALA A 238 -11.24 0.39 3.05
CA ALA A 238 -9.87 0.44 3.54
C ALA A 238 -9.74 1.37 4.75
N ARG A 239 -8.76 1.11 5.63
CA ARG A 239 -8.46 1.95 6.79
C ARG A 239 -7.16 2.74 6.66
N TRP A 240 -6.34 2.34 5.73
CA TRP A 240 -5.13 3.03 5.31
C TRP A 240 -5.02 2.95 3.80
N SER A 241 -4.55 4.00 3.14
CA SER A 241 -4.21 3.94 1.73
C SER A 241 -3.07 4.89 1.40
N VAL A 242 -2.24 4.43 0.47
CA VAL A 242 -1.15 5.19 -0.13
C VAL A 242 -1.43 5.31 -1.62
N THR A 243 -1.36 6.53 -2.13
CA THR A 243 -1.50 6.81 -3.56
C THR A 243 -0.13 7.12 -4.14
N LEU A 244 0.24 6.41 -5.20
CA LEU A 244 1.45 6.61 -5.97
C LEU A 244 1.10 7.32 -7.27
N GLN A 245 1.78 8.42 -7.56
CA GLN A 245 1.52 9.21 -8.76
C GLN A 245 2.82 9.56 -9.47
N PRO A 246 2.93 9.36 -10.80
CA PRO A 246 4.03 9.90 -11.58
C PRO A 246 4.14 11.41 -11.37
N LEU A 247 5.34 11.94 -11.52
CA LEU A 247 5.55 13.38 -11.54
C LEU A 247 4.94 13.95 -12.83
N SER A 248 4.18 15.03 -12.73
CA SER A 248 3.65 15.70 -13.92
C SER A 248 4.72 16.59 -14.55
N ASP A 249 4.63 16.80 -15.88
CA ASP A 249 5.55 17.67 -16.62
C ASP A 249 5.64 19.08 -16.03
N LYS A 250 4.50 19.59 -15.54
CA LYS A 250 4.45 20.90 -14.88
C LYS A 250 5.25 20.90 -13.59
N GLU A 251 5.03 19.90 -12.73
CA GLU A 251 5.77 19.79 -11.45
C GLU A 251 7.26 19.55 -11.68
N ALA A 252 7.62 18.73 -12.69
CA ALA A 252 9.00 18.51 -13.09
C ALA A 252 9.67 19.80 -13.50
N LYS A 253 9.01 20.57 -14.37
CA LYS A 253 9.50 21.87 -14.82
C LYS A 253 9.60 22.89 -13.67
N ASP A 254 8.59 22.96 -12.82
CA ASP A 254 8.56 23.88 -11.67
C ASP A 254 9.67 23.59 -10.66
N ARG A 255 10.15 22.33 -10.60
CA ARG A 255 11.20 21.84 -9.68
C ARG A 255 12.55 21.62 -10.36
N GLU A 256 12.67 21.92 -11.66
CA GLU A 256 13.89 21.72 -12.45
C GLU A 256 14.37 20.26 -12.46
N ILE A 257 13.40 19.29 -12.48
CA ILE A 257 13.67 17.87 -12.55
C ILE A 257 13.75 17.47 -14.02
N PHE A 258 14.88 16.89 -14.44
CA PHE A 258 15.17 16.53 -15.84
C PHE A 258 14.80 15.10 -16.18
N ASP A 259 14.57 14.26 -15.17
CA ASP A 259 14.29 12.82 -15.27
C ASP A 259 12.96 12.45 -14.57
N PRO A 260 11.82 13.08 -14.92
CA PRO A 260 10.55 12.91 -14.21
C PRO A 260 10.04 11.48 -14.23
N GLU A 261 10.41 10.66 -15.23
CA GLU A 261 10.04 9.26 -15.37
C GLU A 261 10.59 8.36 -14.25
N PHE A 262 11.68 8.76 -13.61
CA PHE A 262 12.25 8.03 -12.47
C PHE A 262 11.57 8.38 -11.14
N TRP A 263 10.70 9.39 -11.10
CA TRP A 263 10.07 9.86 -9.89
C TRP A 263 8.61 9.43 -9.77
N THR A 264 8.24 8.93 -8.59
CA THR A 264 6.86 8.61 -8.23
C THR A 264 6.55 9.21 -6.88
N LYS A 265 5.64 10.18 -6.85
CA LYS A 265 5.17 10.81 -5.61
C LYS A 265 4.38 9.83 -4.77
N ILE A 266 4.54 9.94 -3.46
CA ILE A 266 3.84 9.13 -2.47
C ILE A 266 2.94 10.03 -1.65
N HIS A 267 1.65 9.66 -1.56
CA HIS A 267 0.69 10.37 -0.72
C HIS A 267 -0.09 9.39 0.15
N GLU A 268 -0.25 9.72 1.40
CA GLU A 268 -1.15 9.02 2.28
C GLU A 268 -2.58 9.50 2.01
N GLY A 269 -3.35 8.74 1.21
CA GLY A 269 -4.73 9.08 0.84
C GLY A 269 -5.69 8.95 2.01
N LYS A 270 -5.46 7.98 2.90
CA LYS A 270 -6.29 7.71 4.07
C LYS A 270 -5.47 7.17 5.25
N ALA A 271 -5.73 7.71 6.44
CA ALA A 271 -5.25 7.18 7.71
C ALA A 271 -6.39 7.31 8.74
N SER A 272 -7.14 6.20 8.97
CA SER A 272 -8.38 6.26 9.75
C SER A 272 -8.16 6.43 11.25
N TYR A 273 -6.97 6.11 11.76
CA TYR A 273 -6.69 6.08 13.19
C TYR A 273 -5.55 7.01 13.62
N SER A 274 -5.00 7.76 12.68
CA SER A 274 -3.93 8.74 12.92
C SER A 274 -4.11 9.98 12.06
N ALA A 275 -3.35 11.03 12.33
CA ALA A 275 -3.18 12.11 11.37
C ALA A 275 -2.39 11.59 10.14
N ARG A 276 -2.77 12.02 8.94
CA ARG A 276 -2.02 11.68 7.74
C ARG A 276 -0.66 12.36 7.76
N THR A 277 0.37 11.62 7.39
CA THR A 277 1.69 12.19 7.13
C THR A 277 1.71 12.61 5.66
N ASN A 278 1.42 13.86 5.38
CA ASN A 278 1.44 14.39 4.01
C ASN A 278 2.64 15.31 3.86
N SER A 279 3.74 14.78 3.35
CA SER A 279 4.73 15.59 2.66
C SER A 279 4.36 15.63 1.16
N ASN A 280 4.24 16.82 0.59
CA ASN A 280 4.05 16.97 -0.86
C ASN A 280 5.34 16.64 -1.63
N ASP A 281 6.43 16.44 -0.93
CA ASP A 281 7.78 16.31 -1.48
C ASP A 281 8.33 14.88 -1.35
N LEU A 282 7.59 13.96 -0.73
CA LEU A 282 8.00 12.57 -0.58
C LEU A 282 7.73 11.78 -1.85
N ALA A 283 8.76 11.09 -2.37
CA ALA A 283 8.68 10.30 -3.59
C ALA A 283 9.54 9.04 -3.50
N LEU A 284 9.31 8.11 -4.43
CA LEU A 284 10.25 7.08 -4.80
C LEU A 284 11.04 7.56 -6.01
N TYR A 285 12.34 7.47 -5.95
CA TYR A 285 13.23 7.64 -7.09
C TYR A 285 13.76 6.28 -7.51
N HIS A 286 13.54 5.89 -8.76
CA HIS A 286 14.05 4.65 -9.32
C HIS A 286 15.47 4.88 -9.80
N TYR A 287 16.44 4.47 -9.01
CA TYR A 287 17.85 4.59 -9.36
C TYR A 287 18.16 3.76 -10.60
N PRO A 288 18.77 4.34 -11.65
CA PRO A 288 19.23 3.55 -12.80
C PRO A 288 20.24 2.48 -12.37
N GLU A 289 20.23 1.36 -13.07
CA GLU A 289 21.24 0.33 -12.86
C GLU A 289 22.59 0.82 -13.36
N THR A 290 23.60 0.72 -12.52
CA THR A 290 24.99 1.12 -12.81
C THR A 290 25.97 0.12 -12.22
N THR A 291 27.24 0.22 -12.60
CA THR A 291 28.33 -0.58 -12.01
C THR A 291 29.21 0.36 -11.20
N ASP A 292 29.39 0.05 -9.92
CA ASP A 292 30.26 0.83 -9.04
C ASP A 292 31.75 0.64 -9.35
N ALA A 293 32.62 1.38 -8.66
CA ALA A 293 34.06 1.33 -8.83
C ALA A 293 34.68 -0.04 -8.49
N HIS A 294 33.96 -0.92 -7.81
CA HIS A 294 34.39 -2.29 -7.44
C HIS A 294 33.79 -3.34 -8.38
N GLY A 295 33.09 -2.95 -9.45
CA GLY A 295 32.46 -3.86 -10.41
C GLY A 295 31.14 -4.45 -9.92
N LYS A 296 30.56 -3.97 -8.81
CA LYS A 296 29.25 -4.39 -8.29
C LYS A 296 28.14 -3.64 -9.02
N THR A 297 27.13 -4.34 -9.49
CA THR A 297 25.90 -3.74 -10.01
C THR A 297 25.11 -3.14 -8.85
N VAL A 298 24.76 -1.86 -8.95
CA VAL A 298 23.95 -1.10 -7.99
C VAL A 298 22.84 -0.35 -8.72
N GLY A 299 21.82 0.09 -8.03
CA GLY A 299 20.63 0.69 -8.66
C GLY A 299 19.60 -0.37 -9.07
N GLY A 300 18.80 -0.07 -10.09
CA GLY A 300 17.69 -0.93 -10.51
C GLY A 300 16.55 -1.02 -9.48
N VAL A 301 16.50 -0.15 -8.47
CA VAL A 301 15.58 -0.20 -7.35
C VAL A 301 15.02 1.18 -7.01
N PRO A 302 13.71 1.32 -6.75
CA PRO A 302 13.15 2.58 -6.26
C PRO A 302 13.35 2.71 -4.74
N LEU A 303 13.92 3.83 -4.32
CA LEU A 303 14.10 4.17 -2.90
C LEU A 303 13.45 5.52 -2.60
N VAL A 304 13.15 5.75 -1.32
CA VAL A 304 12.56 7.02 -0.88
C VAL A 304 13.52 8.18 -1.10
N ARG A 305 13.00 9.29 -1.60
CA ARG A 305 13.73 10.54 -1.76
C ARG A 305 12.80 11.74 -1.62
N MET A 306 13.35 12.86 -1.16
CA MET A 306 12.63 14.13 -1.21
C MET A 306 12.72 14.72 -2.62
N LEU A 307 11.61 15.21 -3.13
CA LEU A 307 11.63 15.95 -4.40
C LEU A 307 12.48 17.21 -4.25
N PRO A 308 13.30 17.55 -5.25
CA PRO A 308 14.09 18.77 -5.23
C PRO A 308 13.23 20.01 -4.97
N VAL A 309 13.71 20.91 -4.12
CA VAL A 309 13.08 22.20 -3.85
C VAL A 309 13.73 23.22 -4.76
N LYS A 310 12.94 24.06 -5.43
CA LYS A 310 13.48 25.13 -6.24
C LYS A 310 14.27 26.12 -5.37
N GLU A 311 15.57 26.26 -5.63
CA GLU A 311 16.38 27.27 -4.97
C GLU A 311 15.86 28.67 -5.36
N GLY A 312 15.37 29.44 -4.39
CA GLY A 312 14.91 30.81 -4.56
C GLY A 312 13.40 31.06 -4.62
N GLY A 313 12.58 30.06 -4.33
CA GLY A 313 11.15 30.30 -4.09
C GLY A 313 10.90 30.78 -2.65
N ASP A 314 10.39 32.02 -2.50
CA ASP A 314 9.85 32.56 -1.24
C ASP A 314 8.58 31.78 -0.81
N ASP A 315 8.70 30.49 -0.55
CA ASP A 315 7.66 29.68 0.08
C ASP A 315 7.84 29.59 1.60
N ALA A 316 7.97 30.76 2.24
CA ALA A 316 7.54 30.85 3.62
C ALA A 316 6.03 30.53 3.68
N PRO A 317 5.56 29.61 4.53
CA PRO A 317 4.14 29.29 4.62
C PRO A 317 3.36 30.57 4.92
N LYS A 318 2.59 31.04 3.93
CA LYS A 318 1.71 32.19 4.09
C LYS A 318 0.80 31.93 5.26
N PRO A 319 0.78 32.79 6.31
CA PRO A 319 -0.10 32.59 7.44
C PRO A 319 -1.53 32.54 6.89
N ARG A 320 -2.26 31.44 7.21
CA ARG A 320 -3.67 31.29 6.83
C ARG A 320 -4.43 32.49 7.41
N THR A 321 -4.77 33.44 6.53
CA THR A 321 -5.62 34.56 6.91
C THR A 321 -6.93 34.01 7.46
N GLY A 322 -7.15 34.23 8.73
CA GLY A 322 -8.26 33.70 9.50
C GLY A 322 -9.59 34.08 8.88
N ARG A 323 -10.40 33.07 8.64
CA ARG A 323 -11.84 33.22 8.42
C ARG A 323 -12.42 33.92 9.66
N LYS A 324 -12.89 35.16 9.54
CA LYS A 324 -13.55 35.92 10.60
C LYS A 324 -14.58 35.06 11.30
N ARG A 325 -14.30 34.62 12.50
CA ARG A 325 -15.28 34.03 13.43
C ARG A 325 -15.93 35.16 14.17
N THR A 326 -17.23 35.33 13.96
CA THR A 326 -18.08 36.15 14.86
C THR A 326 -17.97 35.62 16.28
N SER A 327 -17.64 36.51 17.18
CA SER A 327 -17.47 36.24 18.61
C SER A 327 -18.78 35.90 19.30
N THR A 328 -18.81 34.77 20.03
CA THR A 328 -19.62 34.68 21.25
C THR A 328 -18.69 34.15 22.36
N ASN A 329 -18.74 34.86 23.49
CA ASN A 329 -17.89 34.73 24.65
C ASN A 329 -17.96 33.34 25.34
N GLY A 330 -16.83 32.86 25.84
CA GLY A 330 -16.78 31.75 26.77
C GLY A 330 -15.33 31.31 27.02
N ALA A 331 -14.74 31.75 28.10
CA ALA A 331 -13.39 31.46 28.49
C ALA A 331 -13.18 30.03 28.99
N ALA A 332 -12.12 29.35 28.51
CA ALA A 332 -11.40 28.34 29.26
C ALA A 332 -10.02 28.09 28.61
N THR A 333 -9.00 28.54 29.26
CA THR A 333 -7.59 28.30 28.98
C THR A 333 -7.20 26.86 29.28
N ARG A 334 -6.59 26.14 28.31
CA ARG A 334 -5.81 24.90 28.53
C ARG A 334 -4.45 25.02 27.87
N PRO A 335 -3.35 24.61 28.54
CA PRO A 335 -2.00 24.79 28.03
C PRO A 335 -1.65 23.83 26.94
N ASN A 336 -1.02 24.35 25.91
CA ASN A 336 -0.47 23.65 24.74
C ASN A 336 0.80 22.89 25.15
N ARG A 337 0.76 21.56 25.16
CA ARG A 337 1.99 20.74 25.23
C ARG A 337 2.39 20.42 23.79
N GLY A 338 3.52 20.99 23.39
CA GLY A 338 4.15 20.71 22.10
C GLY A 338 4.49 19.22 21.97
N LEU A 339 4.06 18.63 20.91
CA LEU A 339 4.56 17.35 20.43
C LEU A 339 5.81 17.62 19.60
N GLY A 340 6.95 17.19 20.14
CA GLY A 340 8.24 17.29 19.50
C GLY A 340 8.28 16.51 18.19
N ASN A 341 9.03 17.06 17.25
CA ASN A 341 9.46 16.44 16.01
C ASN A 341 10.07 15.05 16.28
N VAL A 342 9.40 14.00 15.82
CA VAL A 342 10.01 12.69 15.61
C VAL A 342 10.06 12.48 14.09
N MET A 343 10.97 13.20 13.47
CA MET A 343 11.52 12.84 12.16
C MET A 343 12.87 12.18 12.47
N GLY A 344 12.96 10.88 12.20
CA GLY A 344 14.14 10.09 12.53
C GLY A 344 15.35 10.50 11.69
N ALA A 345 16.49 10.50 12.35
CA ALA A 345 17.83 10.81 11.86
C ALA A 345 18.39 9.80 10.82
N GLY A 346 17.55 9.03 10.14
CA GLY A 346 17.97 8.01 9.17
C GLY A 346 17.99 8.47 7.71
N ALA A 347 17.29 9.56 7.37
CA ALA A 347 17.23 10.02 5.98
C ALA A 347 18.55 10.70 5.54
N ASP A 348 19.23 11.39 6.46
CA ASP A 348 20.44 12.15 6.12
C ASP A 348 21.66 11.24 5.91
N GLU A 349 21.74 10.10 6.59
CA GLU A 349 22.87 9.18 6.47
C GLU A 349 22.78 8.31 5.19
N PHE A 350 21.58 8.09 4.69
CA PHE A 350 21.35 7.33 3.44
C PHE A 350 21.57 8.20 2.20
N ASP A 351 21.17 9.46 2.24
CA ASP A 351 21.38 10.42 1.15
C ASP A 351 22.87 10.70 0.89
N ALA A 352 23.73 10.57 1.93
CA ALA A 352 25.17 10.76 1.80
C ALA A 352 25.83 9.69 0.90
N ARG A 353 25.28 8.48 0.80
CA ARG A 353 25.83 7.42 -0.06
C ARG A 353 25.58 7.64 -1.56
N PHE A 354 24.51 8.34 -1.89
CA PHE A 354 24.08 8.61 -3.27
C PHE A 354 24.30 10.07 -3.69
N ALA A 355 24.61 10.96 -2.74
CA ALA A 355 24.86 12.38 -3.02
C ALA A 355 26.06 12.61 -3.94
N ASP A 356 27.05 11.72 -3.91
CA ASP A 356 28.26 11.78 -4.74
C ASP A 356 28.17 10.92 -6.02
N MET A 357 27.04 10.26 -6.29
CA MET A 357 26.86 9.54 -7.55
C MET A 357 26.64 10.57 -8.68
N PRO A 358 27.53 10.65 -9.67
CA PRO A 358 27.33 11.53 -10.80
C PRO A 358 26.03 11.16 -11.50
N LEU A 359 25.19 12.15 -11.79
CA LEU A 359 24.04 11.98 -12.66
C LEU A 359 24.53 11.34 -13.96
N PRO A 360 23.84 10.29 -14.48
CA PRO A 360 24.25 9.67 -15.72
C PRO A 360 24.28 10.76 -16.81
N ASN A 361 25.42 10.88 -17.50
CA ASN A 361 25.52 11.69 -18.70
C ASN A 361 24.60 11.07 -19.73
N ILE A 362 23.43 11.64 -19.89
CA ILE A 362 22.51 11.27 -20.96
C ILE A 362 23.17 11.77 -22.26
N PRO A 363 23.55 10.89 -23.19
CA PRO A 363 24.02 11.34 -24.49
C PRO A 363 22.89 12.13 -25.15
N THR A 364 23.09 13.38 -25.41
CA THR A 364 22.25 14.13 -26.35
C THR A 364 22.36 13.42 -27.70
N THR A 365 21.29 12.72 -28.09
CA THR A 365 21.16 12.16 -29.41
C THR A 365 21.22 13.31 -30.41
N GLN A 366 22.39 13.49 -31.04
CA GLN A 366 22.42 14.09 -32.36
C GLN A 366 21.73 13.10 -33.32
N GLU A 367 20.75 13.64 -34.03
CA GLU A 367 20.16 13.01 -35.19
C GLU A 367 21.26 12.75 -36.22
N ASP A 368 21.58 11.51 -36.49
CA ASP A 368 22.16 11.07 -37.77
C ASP A 368 21.46 9.81 -38.19
N GLY A 369 20.97 9.89 -39.44
CA GLY A 369 20.06 8.99 -40.07
C GLY A 369 20.65 7.64 -40.46
N ASP A 370 19.68 6.80 -40.85
CA ASP A 370 19.77 5.61 -41.70
C ASP A 370 20.69 4.45 -41.28
N ASP A 371 20.10 3.39 -40.88
CA ASP A 371 20.18 2.06 -41.48
C ASP A 371 19.78 0.97 -40.45
N CYS A 372 18.60 0.45 -40.60
CA CYS A 372 18.20 -0.83 -40.03
C CYS A 372 18.61 -1.95 -41.01
N PRO A 373 19.23 -3.06 -40.55
CA PRO A 373 18.82 -4.35 -41.03
C PRO A 373 18.64 -5.39 -39.91
N PHE A 374 17.54 -6.04 -40.03
CA PHE A 374 16.95 -7.26 -39.45
C PHE A 374 16.19 -7.11 -38.14
#